data_e0a89bce03bb70769554aabf971d8aee
#
_entry.id   e0a89bce03bb70769554aabf971d8aee
#
_cell.length_a   1.000
_cell.length_b   1.000
_cell.length_c   1.000
_cell.angle_alpha   90.00
_cell.angle_beta   90.00
_cell.angle_gamma   90.00
#
_symmetry.space_group_name_H-M   'P 1'
#
loop_
_entity.id
_entity.type
_entity.pdbx_description
1 polymer ?
#
loop_
_entity_poly.entity_id
_entity_poly.type
_entity_poly.pdbx_seq_one_letter_code
_entity_poly.pdbx_strand_id
1 'polypeptide(L)'
;MRRFITYIYEYEQGNRGRNTGFIRTDLRENSCRMELQIRGVDRFKGKCPVYLTVYENGLQAIPVTELLLTQGMGSCSFTCENNRIGNSGFDVHQAQTLTIACG
;
A
#
# COMPACT_ATOMS: atom_id res chain seq x y z
N MET A 1 2.35 -19.24 8.61
CA MET A 1 2.69 -17.81 8.37
C MET A 1 3.52 -17.70 7.10
N ARG A 2 3.24 -16.72 6.29
CA ARG A 2 3.97 -16.46 5.06
C ARG A 2 4.43 -15.01 5.03
N ARG A 3 5.70 -14.78 4.70
CA ARG A 3 6.28 -13.45 4.63
C ARG A 3 6.92 -13.24 3.28
N PHE A 4 6.65 -12.08 2.66
CA PHE A 4 7.26 -11.75 1.38
C PHE A 4 7.42 -10.24 1.23
N ILE A 5 8.23 -9.84 0.25
CA ILE A 5 8.50 -8.44 -0.03
C ILE A 5 8.08 -8.13 -1.46
N THR A 6 7.40 -7.00 -1.63
CA THR A 6 7.01 -6.47 -2.93
C THR A 6 7.61 -5.08 -3.06
N TYR A 7 8.10 -4.73 -4.24
CA TYR A 7 8.74 -3.44 -4.45
C TYR A 7 7.76 -2.40 -4.95
N ILE A 8 8.01 -1.15 -4.55
CA ILE A 8 7.17 0.00 -4.90
C ILE A 8 7.92 0.83 -5.94
N TYR A 9 7.18 1.26 -6.98
CA TYR A 9 7.74 2.06 -8.06
C TYR A 9 6.98 3.37 -8.18
N GLU A 10 7.69 4.41 -8.60
CA GLU A 10 7.03 5.64 -8.99
C GLU A 10 6.29 5.42 -10.31
N TYR A 11 5.13 6.07 -10.41
CA TYR A 11 4.37 6.08 -11.66
C TYR A 11 4.06 7.52 -12.03
N GLU A 12 4.27 7.84 -13.28
CA GLU A 12 3.97 9.15 -13.82
C GLU A 12 3.30 8.96 -15.16
N GLN A 13 2.07 9.45 -15.27
CA GLN A 13 1.25 9.32 -16.48
C GLN A 13 1.15 7.87 -16.96
N GLY A 14 1.02 6.94 -16.01
CA GLY A 14 0.88 5.53 -16.31
C GLY A 14 2.18 4.79 -16.59
N ASN A 15 3.31 5.48 -16.61
CA ASN A 15 4.61 4.87 -16.88
C ASN A 15 5.35 4.57 -15.58
N ARG A 16 5.85 3.34 -15.48
CA ARG A 16 6.60 2.91 -14.31
C ARG A 16 8.00 3.53 -14.33
N GLY A 17 8.35 4.20 -13.24
CA GLY A 17 9.66 4.78 -13.05
C GLY A 17 10.56 3.90 -12.19
N ARG A 18 11.37 4.55 -11.36
CA ARG A 18 12.35 3.87 -10.53
C ARG A 18 11.71 3.24 -9.28
N ASN A 19 12.41 2.28 -8.69
CA ASN A 19 12.04 1.72 -7.39
C ASN A 19 12.24 2.78 -6.29
N THR A 20 11.22 2.97 -5.46
CA THR A 20 11.24 3.96 -4.39
C THR A 20 10.98 3.36 -3.03
N GLY A 21 10.83 2.06 -2.94
CA GLY A 21 10.60 1.43 -1.65
C GLY A 21 10.12 0.00 -1.75
N PHE A 22 9.60 -0.47 -0.65
CA PHE A 22 9.10 -1.84 -0.59
C PHE A 22 7.98 -1.99 0.43
N ILE A 23 7.23 -3.07 0.27
CA ILE A 23 6.19 -3.50 1.20
C ILE A 23 6.61 -4.84 1.74
N ARG A 24 6.67 -4.97 3.05
CA ARG A 24 6.84 -6.26 3.69
C ARG A 24 5.48 -6.74 4.16
N THR A 25 5.08 -7.93 3.70
CA THR A 25 3.78 -8.49 4.01
C THR A 25 3.94 -9.74 4.85
N ASP A 26 3.25 -9.79 5.98
CA ASP A 26 3.17 -10.96 6.85
C ASP A 26 1.74 -11.48 6.79
N LEU A 27 1.56 -12.62 6.14
CA LEU A 27 0.27 -13.29 6.05
C LEU A 27 0.18 -14.35 7.15
N ARG A 28 -0.84 -14.25 7.96
CA ARG A 28 -1.16 -15.22 8.99
C ARG A 28 -2.50 -15.86 8.66
N GLU A 29 -2.95 -16.79 9.49
CA GLU A 29 -4.21 -17.48 9.24
C GLU A 29 -5.40 -16.53 9.16
N ASN A 30 -5.49 -15.59 10.12
CA ASN A 30 -6.64 -14.69 10.23
C ASN A 30 -6.27 -13.21 10.18
N SER A 31 -5.07 -12.87 9.75
CA SER A 31 -4.68 -11.48 9.65
C SER A 31 -3.54 -11.30 8.66
N CYS A 32 -3.39 -10.07 8.19
CA CYS A 32 -2.32 -9.69 7.28
C CYS A 32 -1.78 -8.36 7.74
N ARG A 33 -0.47 -8.28 7.95
CA ARG A 33 0.20 -7.02 8.31
C ARG A 33 1.10 -6.60 7.16
N MET A 34 0.99 -5.34 6.78
CA MET A 34 1.84 -4.76 5.75
C MET A 34 2.61 -3.58 6.32
N GLU A 35 3.92 -3.55 6.04
CA GLU A 35 4.79 -2.44 6.39
C GLU A 35 5.35 -1.85 5.11
N LEU A 36 5.24 -0.54 4.97
CA LEU A 36 5.70 0.19 3.80
C LEU A 36 6.88 1.07 4.18
N GLN A 37 7.90 1.08 3.31
CA GLN A 37 9.01 2.02 3.43
C GLN A 37 9.23 2.67 2.08
N ILE A 38 9.29 3.99 2.08
CA ILE A 38 9.48 4.81 0.88
C ILE A 38 10.66 5.72 1.12
N ARG A 39 11.48 5.92 0.09
CA ARG A 39 12.58 6.87 0.11
C ARG A 39 12.85 7.42 -1.29
N GLY A 40 13.53 8.56 -1.33
CA GLY A 40 13.94 9.13 -2.61
C GLY A 40 12.83 9.79 -3.39
N VAL A 41 11.74 10.21 -2.72
CA VAL A 41 10.60 10.86 -3.39
C VAL A 41 10.50 12.32 -2.97
N ASP A 42 11.59 13.06 -3.14
CA ASP A 42 11.74 14.42 -2.61
C ASP A 42 10.72 15.42 -3.12
N ARG A 43 10.10 15.15 -4.26
CA ARG A 43 9.09 16.05 -4.84
C ARG A 43 7.72 15.91 -4.14
N PHE A 44 7.55 14.90 -3.28
CA PHE A 44 6.32 14.69 -2.55
C PHE A 44 6.56 14.90 -1.06
N LYS A 45 5.59 15.48 -0.38
CA LYS A 45 5.66 15.68 1.07
C LYS A 45 4.26 15.70 1.66
N GLY A 46 4.19 15.49 2.98
CA GLY A 46 2.94 15.52 3.70
C GLY A 46 2.27 14.16 3.75
N LYS A 47 0.98 14.17 4.01
CA LYS A 47 0.21 12.94 4.15
C LYS A 47 -0.23 12.41 2.80
N CYS A 48 0.12 11.16 2.53
CA CYS A 48 -0.25 10.49 1.30
C CYS A 48 -1.14 9.30 1.64
N PRO A 49 -2.40 9.30 1.24
CA PRO A 49 -3.28 8.17 1.52
C PRO A 49 -2.80 6.92 0.79
N VAL A 50 -3.00 5.78 1.46
CA VAL A 50 -2.63 4.47 0.94
C VAL A 50 -3.90 3.66 0.73
N TYR A 51 -4.02 3.07 -0.46
CA TYR A 51 -5.20 2.30 -0.85
C TYR A 51 -4.80 0.90 -1.28
N LEU A 52 -5.64 -0.08 -0.93
CA LEU A 52 -5.63 -1.37 -1.60
C LEU A 52 -6.74 -1.34 -2.63
N THR A 53 -6.49 -1.89 -3.81
CA THR A 53 -7.50 -1.92 -4.85
C THR A 53 -7.98 -3.34 -5.08
N VAL A 54 -9.28 -3.48 -5.27
CA VAL A 54 -9.92 -4.74 -5.62
C VAL A 54 -10.72 -4.52 -6.90
N TYR A 55 -10.94 -5.59 -7.65
CA TYR A 55 -11.74 -5.54 -8.86
C TYR A 55 -12.97 -6.41 -8.69
N GLU A 56 -14.11 -5.74 -8.58
CA GLU A 56 -15.41 -6.40 -8.53
C GLU A 56 -16.44 -5.41 -9.07
N ASN A 57 -16.95 -5.70 -10.26
CA ASN A 57 -17.83 -4.76 -10.99
C ASN A 57 -17.17 -3.41 -11.19
N GLY A 58 -15.86 -3.42 -11.45
CA GLY A 58 -15.05 -2.23 -11.58
C GLY A 58 -13.98 -2.16 -10.53
N LEU A 59 -13.06 -1.24 -10.71
CA LEU A 59 -11.94 -1.05 -9.78
C LEU A 59 -12.39 -0.22 -8.59
N GLN A 60 -12.13 -0.74 -7.39
CA GLN A 60 -12.45 -0.05 -6.15
C GLN A 60 -11.18 0.15 -5.33
N ALA A 61 -10.95 1.38 -4.90
CA ALA A 61 -9.81 1.73 -4.06
C ALA A 61 -10.29 1.89 -2.61
N ILE A 62 -9.72 1.09 -1.72
CA ILE A 62 -10.11 1.05 -0.32
C ILE A 62 -9.00 1.66 0.52
N PRO A 63 -9.28 2.76 1.25
CA PRO A 63 -8.24 3.37 2.07
C PRO A 63 -7.88 2.47 3.25
N VAL A 64 -6.58 2.30 3.49
CA VAL A 64 -6.10 1.44 4.58
C VAL A 64 -5.24 2.18 5.60
N THR A 65 -4.52 3.20 5.18
CA THR A 65 -3.69 4.00 6.08
C THR A 65 -3.23 5.27 5.37
N GLU A 66 -2.39 6.05 6.05
CA GLU A 66 -1.74 7.21 5.47
C GLU A 66 -0.24 7.11 5.68
N LEU A 67 0.51 7.55 4.70
CA LEU A 67 1.95 7.63 4.76
C LEU A 67 2.35 9.10 4.91
N LEU A 68 3.15 9.40 5.91
CA LEU A 68 3.68 10.75 6.08
C LEU A 68 5.07 10.81 5.47
N LEU A 69 5.24 11.64 4.45
CA LEU A 69 6.54 11.85 3.81
C LEU A 69 7.21 13.08 4.37
N THR A 70 8.43 12.91 4.85
CA THR A 70 9.28 13.97 5.39
C THR A 70 10.65 13.84 4.76
N GLN A 71 11.10 14.87 4.08
CA GLN A 71 12.41 14.87 3.41
C GLN A 71 12.56 13.67 2.45
N GLY A 72 11.50 13.37 1.72
CA GLY A 72 11.53 12.32 0.72
C GLY A 72 11.46 10.90 1.26
N MET A 73 11.19 10.74 2.55
CA MET A 73 11.15 9.42 3.19
C MET A 73 9.92 9.28 4.05
N GLY A 74 9.46 8.05 4.21
CA GLY A 74 8.37 7.76 5.11
C GLY A 74 8.16 6.27 5.29
N SER A 75 7.48 5.91 6.36
CA SER A 75 7.11 4.53 6.61
C SER A 75 5.75 4.49 7.31
N CYS A 76 5.02 3.43 7.10
CA CYS A 76 3.77 3.20 7.78
C CYS A 76 3.46 1.71 7.77
N SER A 77 2.47 1.32 8.55
CA SER A 77 2.02 -0.06 8.56
C SER A 77 0.52 -0.10 8.81
N PHE A 78 -0.08 -1.20 8.41
CA PHE A 78 -1.49 -1.44 8.71
C PHE A 78 -1.73 -2.95 8.80
N THR A 79 -2.80 -3.32 9.47
CA THR A 79 -3.18 -4.71 9.65
C THR A 79 -4.61 -4.91 9.16
N CYS A 80 -4.81 -5.99 8.40
CA CYS A 80 -6.14 -6.41 7.97
C CYS A 80 -6.60 -7.52 8.91
N GLU A 81 -7.39 -7.16 9.91
CA GLU A 81 -7.93 -8.12 10.88
C GLU A 81 -8.96 -9.02 10.22
N ASN A 82 -8.92 -10.31 10.54
CA ASN A 82 -9.77 -11.32 9.91
C ASN A 82 -9.63 -11.32 8.39
N ASN A 83 -8.46 -10.89 7.90
CA ASN A 83 -8.14 -10.76 6.48
C ASN A 83 -9.11 -9.86 5.72
N ARG A 84 -9.71 -8.89 6.40
CA ARG A 84 -10.59 -7.92 5.76
C ARG A 84 -9.87 -6.61 5.50
N ILE A 85 -10.14 -6.04 4.34
CA ILE A 85 -9.57 -4.75 3.97
C ILE A 85 -10.45 -3.65 4.55
N GLY A 86 -10.02 -3.05 5.67
CA GLY A 86 -10.76 -2.00 6.34
C GLY A 86 -12.19 -2.43 6.66
N ASN A 87 -13.15 -1.58 6.35
CA ASN A 87 -14.58 -1.86 6.55
C ASN A 87 -15.28 -2.22 5.24
N SER A 88 -14.51 -2.64 4.24
CA SER A 88 -15.04 -2.82 2.90
C SER A 88 -15.84 -4.10 2.68
N GLY A 89 -15.61 -5.11 3.51
CA GLY A 89 -16.17 -6.42 3.28
C GLY A 89 -15.37 -7.29 2.33
N PHE A 90 -14.33 -6.74 1.71
CA PHE A 90 -13.45 -7.51 0.83
C PHE A 90 -12.33 -8.17 1.62
N ASP A 91 -11.94 -9.36 1.18
CA ASP A 91 -10.82 -10.11 1.76
C ASP A 91 -9.50 -9.59 1.19
N VAL A 92 -8.45 -9.63 2.01
CA VAL A 92 -7.12 -9.15 1.59
C VAL A 92 -6.59 -9.93 0.38
N HIS A 93 -7.02 -11.18 0.21
CA HIS A 93 -6.60 -11.99 -0.95
C HIS A 93 -7.21 -11.50 -2.26
N GLN A 94 -8.24 -10.64 -2.20
CA GLN A 94 -8.82 -10.03 -3.39
C GLN A 94 -8.06 -8.78 -3.83
N ALA A 95 -7.12 -8.31 -3.02
CA ALA A 95 -6.36 -7.12 -3.37
C ALA A 95 -5.49 -7.36 -4.60
N GLN A 96 -5.57 -6.45 -5.56
CA GLN A 96 -4.82 -6.50 -6.80
C GLN A 96 -3.55 -5.68 -6.73
N THR A 97 -3.66 -4.47 -6.19
CA THR A 97 -2.53 -3.54 -6.10
C THR A 97 -2.62 -2.74 -4.82
N LEU A 98 -1.48 -2.15 -4.45
CA LEU A 98 -1.42 -1.14 -3.41
C LEU A 98 -0.97 0.16 -4.07
N THR A 99 -1.66 1.25 -3.77
CA THR A 99 -1.37 2.56 -4.35
C THR A 99 -1.17 3.59 -3.25
N ILE A 100 -0.14 4.40 -3.39
CA ILE A 100 0.11 5.54 -2.51
C ILE A 100 -0.11 6.78 -3.37
N ALA A 101 -1.09 7.59 -3.00
CA ALA A 101 -1.45 8.77 -3.76
C ALA A 101 -0.86 10.01 -3.11
N CYS A 102 0.19 10.54 -3.72
CA CYS A 102 0.83 11.77 -3.27
C CYS A 102 0.49 12.89 -4.27
N GLY A 103 -0.08 13.96 -3.77
CA GLY A 103 -0.51 15.01 -4.69
C GLY A 103 -0.09 16.37 -4.28
#